data_179898b61427c6d87dc16cda8db44109
#
_entry.id   179898b61427c6d87dc16cda8db44109
#
_cell.length_a   1.000
_cell.length_b   1.000
_cell.length_c   1.000
_cell.angle_alpha   90.00
_cell.angle_beta   90.00
_cell.angle_gamma   90.00
#
_symmetry.space_group_name_H-M   'P 1'
#
loop_
_entity.id
_entity.type
_entity.pdbx_description
1 polymer ?
#
loop_
_entity_poly.entity_id
_entity_poly.type
_entity_poly.pdbx_seq_one_letter_code
_entity_poly.pdbx_strand_id
1 'polypeptide(L)'
;LSNQLLHIALVGNPNSGKSSLFNALTGLNQQVGNFPGVTVDKMIGTTQLNKTTDASLIDLPGTYSLYPRREDEWVAYKVLMGADPEVKTDLVLLVADASNLKRNLLFCSQIIDLRLPVVMALTMNDLAIKRDIYVDAAGLAAALQIPVVLVNPRKNKGIAELKKVLLETAAGKYENKHSPFYDAAAAAGAPIADLQTAVPGISDYAALHYLIHHDAFPLTSAQHQDIEAIVKKHAFNSSKTQAEEVVGRYAHIREVMRENVSEPHPAEQKKFSEKLDTILLHRVWGYVILLVVLFILFQSIFWVAQFPMDFIEWGFQQMGSWLSAHLPSADGGWSDLLINGVLAGLSGILVFVPQIMILFGLITMLEDSGYMARIGFLSDRLMRKAGLNGKSVMPIISGFACAVPAIMSARSIENKKERLLTILVTPLVSCSARLPVYTILISLVIDDAYYFGFLSLQGLVMMALYLGSFLMALMMSYILKGFIRIKEKSFFILELPIYRPPRWKNVLITMVGKARIFVTDAGRVIMLISLVLWFLSSYGPGNRMETLQTKYEKLIREQPAQEAQLN
;
A
#
# COMPACT_ATOMS: atom_id res chain seq x y z
N LEU A 1 -20.62 -15.56 -42.98
CA LEU A 1 -19.84 -16.30 -41.97
C LEU A 1 -19.80 -15.40 -40.72
N SER A 2 -20.60 -15.73 -39.69
CA SER A 2 -20.57 -15.02 -38.42
C SER A 2 -19.19 -15.24 -37.79
N ASN A 3 -18.39 -14.18 -37.64
CA ASN A 3 -17.16 -14.25 -36.86
C ASN A 3 -17.54 -14.70 -35.45
N GLN A 4 -16.98 -15.80 -35.01
CA GLN A 4 -17.19 -16.32 -33.67
C GLN A 4 -16.39 -15.42 -32.70
N LEU A 5 -17.07 -14.68 -31.84
CA LEU A 5 -16.43 -13.82 -30.84
C LEU A 5 -16.15 -14.65 -29.58
N LEU A 6 -14.88 -14.84 -29.25
CA LEU A 6 -14.44 -15.55 -28.06
C LEU A 6 -14.19 -14.58 -26.90
N HIS A 7 -14.79 -14.81 -25.75
CA HIS A 7 -14.59 -13.98 -24.57
C HIS A 7 -13.48 -14.56 -23.67
N ILE A 8 -12.36 -13.83 -23.56
CA ILE A 8 -11.18 -14.26 -22.83
C ILE A 8 -11.00 -13.37 -21.60
N ALA A 9 -11.06 -13.95 -20.39
CA ALA A 9 -10.70 -13.26 -19.17
C ALA A 9 -9.18 -13.28 -18.96
N LEU A 10 -8.56 -12.10 -18.95
CA LEU A 10 -7.14 -11.95 -18.68
C LEU A 10 -6.93 -11.76 -17.17
N VAL A 11 -6.26 -12.71 -16.54
CA VAL A 11 -6.06 -12.76 -15.09
C VAL A 11 -4.58 -12.95 -14.74
N GLY A 12 -4.22 -12.66 -13.51
CA GLY A 12 -2.86 -12.88 -13.00
C GLY A 12 -2.56 -12.03 -11.78
N ASN A 13 -1.44 -12.31 -11.16
CA ASN A 13 -0.98 -11.57 -10.00
C ASN A 13 -0.65 -10.11 -10.34
N PRO A 14 -0.76 -9.16 -9.40
CA PRO A 14 -0.24 -7.83 -9.59
C PRO A 14 1.24 -7.85 -10.02
N ASN A 15 1.59 -7.01 -10.98
CA ASN A 15 2.94 -6.90 -11.57
C ASN A 15 3.45 -8.13 -12.34
N SER A 16 2.61 -9.08 -12.70
CA SER A 16 2.98 -10.24 -13.55
C SER A 16 3.18 -9.90 -15.03
N GLY A 17 3.01 -8.64 -15.44
CA GLY A 17 3.09 -8.21 -16.84
C GLY A 17 1.78 -8.28 -17.60
N LYS A 18 0.65 -8.43 -16.92
CA LYS A 18 -0.71 -8.53 -17.45
C LYS A 18 -1.06 -7.41 -18.43
N SER A 19 -0.96 -6.13 -18.01
CA SER A 19 -1.25 -4.98 -18.88
C SER A 19 -0.30 -4.88 -20.09
N SER A 20 0.95 -5.32 -19.94
CA SER A 20 1.88 -5.39 -21.09
C SER A 20 1.44 -6.43 -22.11
N LEU A 21 0.94 -7.59 -21.65
CA LEU A 21 0.42 -8.65 -22.52
C LEU A 21 -0.90 -8.21 -23.17
N PHE A 22 -1.80 -7.58 -22.42
CA PHE A 22 -3.04 -7.02 -22.94
C PHE A 22 -2.78 -6.05 -24.12
N ASN A 23 -1.87 -5.09 -23.91
CA ASN A 23 -1.51 -4.13 -24.95
C ASN A 23 -0.84 -4.78 -26.18
N ALA A 24 -0.02 -5.81 -25.97
CA ALA A 24 0.62 -6.54 -27.06
C ALA A 24 -0.38 -7.38 -27.89
N LEU A 25 -1.43 -7.89 -27.28
CA LEU A 25 -2.47 -8.66 -27.95
C LEU A 25 -3.47 -7.76 -28.68
N THR A 26 -3.89 -6.65 -28.07
CA THR A 26 -4.95 -5.76 -28.58
C THR A 26 -4.43 -4.64 -29.48
N GLY A 27 -3.10 -4.41 -29.53
CA GLY A 27 -2.53 -3.29 -30.30
C GLY A 27 -2.99 -1.92 -29.79
N LEU A 28 -3.31 -1.78 -28.49
CA LEU A 28 -3.87 -0.61 -27.84
C LEU A 28 -5.33 -0.26 -28.25
N ASN A 29 -6.00 -1.15 -28.98
CA ASN A 29 -7.43 -1.04 -29.24
C ASN A 29 -8.21 -1.45 -28.00
N GLN A 30 -8.50 -0.50 -27.12
CA GLN A 30 -9.17 -0.74 -25.85
C GLN A 30 -10.33 0.22 -25.63
N GLN A 31 -11.37 -0.28 -24.98
CA GLN A 31 -12.46 0.51 -24.42
C GLN A 31 -12.34 0.51 -22.91
N VAL A 32 -12.45 1.69 -22.31
CA VAL A 32 -12.40 1.87 -20.86
C VAL A 32 -13.81 2.14 -20.36
N GLY A 33 -14.23 1.40 -19.34
CA GLY A 33 -15.49 1.57 -18.63
C GLY A 33 -15.31 1.20 -17.17
N ASN A 34 -16.37 1.19 -16.39
CA ASN A 34 -16.33 0.71 -15.01
C ASN A 34 -17.10 -0.60 -14.88
N PHE A 35 -16.69 -1.46 -13.94
CA PHE A 35 -17.50 -2.62 -13.56
C PHE A 35 -18.75 -2.14 -12.80
N PRO A 36 -19.92 -2.78 -12.98
CA PRO A 36 -21.15 -2.37 -12.33
C PRO A 36 -21.02 -2.34 -10.80
N GLY A 37 -21.43 -1.22 -10.19
CA GLY A 37 -21.50 -1.05 -8.74
C GLY A 37 -20.17 -0.85 -8.01
N VAL A 38 -19.06 -0.72 -8.74
CA VAL A 38 -17.72 -0.46 -8.17
C VAL A 38 -16.94 0.55 -8.97
N THR A 39 -16.04 1.30 -8.32
CA THR A 39 -15.14 2.27 -8.96
C THR A 39 -13.87 1.60 -9.49
N VAL A 40 -14.04 0.48 -10.21
CA VAL A 40 -12.93 -0.29 -10.79
C VAL A 40 -13.04 -0.22 -12.30
N ASP A 41 -11.95 0.18 -12.96
CA ASP A 41 -11.91 0.31 -14.41
C ASP A 41 -12.05 -1.05 -15.10
N LYS A 42 -12.96 -1.15 -16.06
CA LYS A 42 -13.16 -2.28 -16.96
C LYS A 42 -12.48 -1.98 -18.27
N MET A 43 -11.42 -2.72 -18.56
CA MET A 43 -10.70 -2.59 -19.83
C MET A 43 -11.05 -3.76 -20.73
N ILE A 44 -11.68 -3.48 -21.87
CA ILE A 44 -12.00 -4.48 -22.89
C ILE A 44 -11.22 -4.14 -24.13
N GLY A 45 -10.50 -5.12 -24.68
CA GLY A 45 -9.77 -5.00 -25.92
C GLY A 45 -10.15 -6.09 -26.90
N THR A 46 -10.16 -5.78 -28.19
CA THR A 46 -10.40 -6.77 -29.24
C THR A 46 -9.08 -7.16 -29.90
N THR A 47 -8.92 -8.43 -30.20
CA THR A 47 -7.78 -8.95 -30.95
C THR A 47 -8.23 -10.01 -31.94
N GLN A 48 -7.61 -10.01 -33.10
CA GLN A 48 -7.80 -11.07 -34.07
C GLN A 48 -6.87 -12.23 -33.76
N LEU A 49 -7.44 -13.40 -33.47
CA LEU A 49 -6.68 -14.64 -33.22
C LEU A 49 -6.28 -15.32 -34.53
N ASN A 50 -7.23 -15.39 -35.49
CA ASN A 50 -6.99 -15.85 -36.84
C ASN A 50 -7.93 -15.10 -37.84
N LYS A 51 -7.93 -15.50 -39.13
CA LYS A 51 -8.75 -14.81 -40.18
C LYS A 51 -10.28 -14.93 -39.97
N THR A 52 -10.72 -15.84 -39.10
CA THR A 52 -12.16 -16.17 -38.92
C THR A 52 -12.65 -15.99 -37.49
N THR A 53 -11.74 -15.78 -36.53
CA THR A 53 -12.07 -15.72 -35.09
C THR A 53 -11.49 -14.48 -34.47
N ASP A 54 -12.37 -13.63 -33.93
CA ASP A 54 -12.01 -12.48 -33.13
C ASP A 54 -12.18 -12.82 -31.64
N ALA A 55 -11.35 -12.25 -30.78
CA ALA A 55 -11.45 -12.41 -29.34
C ALA A 55 -11.64 -11.06 -28.65
N SER A 56 -12.54 -11.03 -27.69
CA SER A 56 -12.71 -9.95 -26.74
C SER A 56 -11.94 -10.30 -25.46
N LEU A 57 -10.87 -9.54 -25.18
CA LEU A 57 -10.09 -9.68 -23.96
C LEU A 57 -10.62 -8.74 -22.90
N ILE A 58 -10.89 -9.28 -21.71
CA ILE A 58 -11.35 -8.51 -20.56
C ILE A 58 -10.22 -8.52 -19.53
N ASP A 59 -9.59 -7.35 -19.30
CA ASP A 59 -8.53 -7.21 -18.31
C ASP A 59 -9.14 -7.14 -16.90
N LEU A 60 -8.97 -8.20 -16.11
CA LEU A 60 -9.45 -8.24 -14.74
C LEU A 60 -8.40 -7.70 -13.76
N PRO A 61 -8.80 -7.09 -12.65
CA PRO A 61 -7.88 -6.66 -11.60
C PRO A 61 -6.95 -7.77 -11.14
N GLY A 62 -5.69 -7.42 -10.86
CA GLY A 62 -4.70 -8.39 -10.39
C GLY A 62 -5.03 -8.91 -9.01
N THR A 63 -5.03 -10.25 -8.84
CA THR A 63 -5.27 -10.90 -7.55
C THR A 63 -4.23 -11.98 -7.29
N TYR A 64 -3.99 -12.27 -6.00
CA TYR A 64 -3.06 -13.32 -5.59
C TYR A 64 -3.76 -14.64 -5.25
N SER A 65 -5.08 -14.62 -5.09
CA SER A 65 -5.88 -15.77 -4.69
C SER A 65 -7.35 -15.53 -5.03
N LEU A 66 -8.14 -16.59 -5.15
CA LEU A 66 -9.61 -16.55 -5.23
C LEU A 66 -10.28 -16.19 -3.89
N TYR A 67 -9.51 -15.81 -2.87
CA TYR A 67 -10.04 -15.27 -1.62
C TYR A 67 -9.88 -13.74 -1.62
N PRO A 68 -10.87 -12.99 -2.15
CA PRO A 68 -10.77 -11.56 -2.34
C PRO A 68 -10.74 -10.83 -1.00
N ARG A 69 -9.83 -9.88 -0.87
CA ARG A 69 -9.66 -9.02 0.31
C ARG A 69 -9.94 -7.56 0.04
N ARG A 70 -9.82 -7.17 -1.25
CA ARG A 70 -10.02 -5.80 -1.73
C ARG A 70 -11.19 -5.76 -2.70
N GLU A 71 -11.77 -4.58 -2.89
CA GLU A 71 -12.93 -4.41 -3.79
C GLU A 71 -12.61 -4.77 -5.25
N ASP A 72 -11.40 -4.45 -5.70
CA ASP A 72 -10.93 -4.81 -7.03
C ASP A 72 -10.79 -6.33 -7.20
N GLU A 73 -10.34 -7.04 -6.18
CA GLU A 73 -10.24 -8.52 -6.20
C GLU A 73 -11.62 -9.20 -6.26
N TRP A 74 -12.64 -8.58 -5.64
CA TRP A 74 -14.02 -9.07 -5.72
C TRP A 74 -14.57 -9.06 -7.15
N VAL A 75 -14.16 -8.11 -7.98
CA VAL A 75 -14.55 -8.07 -9.39
C VAL A 75 -14.00 -9.29 -10.13
N ALA A 76 -12.69 -9.55 -9.99
CA ALA A 76 -12.07 -10.73 -10.61
C ALA A 76 -12.70 -12.03 -10.12
N TYR A 77 -12.97 -12.14 -8.82
CA TYR A 77 -13.63 -13.28 -8.22
C TYR A 77 -15.03 -13.54 -8.80
N LYS A 78 -15.89 -12.52 -8.86
CA LYS A 78 -17.26 -12.66 -9.40
C LYS A 78 -17.28 -13.10 -10.86
N VAL A 79 -16.41 -12.51 -11.68
CA VAL A 79 -16.29 -12.88 -13.11
C VAL A 79 -15.84 -14.32 -13.26
N LEU A 80 -14.80 -14.75 -12.53
CA LEU A 80 -14.25 -16.11 -12.61
C LEU A 80 -15.21 -17.17 -12.06
N MET A 81 -16.01 -16.82 -11.05
CA MET A 81 -17.02 -17.72 -10.50
C MET A 81 -18.35 -17.69 -11.29
N GLY A 82 -18.42 -16.93 -12.39
CA GLY A 82 -19.66 -16.79 -13.18
C GLY A 82 -20.79 -16.08 -12.46
N ALA A 83 -20.48 -15.33 -11.41
CA ALA A 83 -21.45 -14.56 -10.62
C ALA A 83 -21.76 -13.17 -11.19
N ASP A 84 -21.03 -12.72 -12.21
CA ASP A 84 -21.26 -11.46 -12.92
C ASP A 84 -22.13 -11.71 -14.16
N PRO A 85 -23.37 -11.20 -14.23
CA PRO A 85 -24.28 -11.47 -15.34
C PRO A 85 -23.87 -10.76 -16.64
N GLU A 86 -23.05 -9.72 -16.57
CA GLU A 86 -22.64 -8.93 -17.74
C GLU A 86 -21.36 -9.45 -18.43
N VAL A 87 -20.61 -10.31 -17.76
CA VAL A 87 -19.30 -10.77 -18.24
C VAL A 87 -19.30 -12.27 -18.41
N LYS A 88 -19.49 -12.72 -19.67
CA LYS A 88 -19.32 -14.12 -20.02
C LYS A 88 -17.84 -14.42 -20.26
N THR A 89 -17.34 -15.52 -19.70
CA THR A 89 -15.96 -15.99 -19.87
C THR A 89 -15.98 -17.37 -20.52
N ASP A 90 -15.43 -17.47 -21.74
CA ASP A 90 -15.31 -18.74 -22.46
C ASP A 90 -13.94 -19.40 -22.20
N LEU A 91 -12.90 -18.59 -21.93
CA LEU A 91 -11.54 -19.04 -21.70
C LEU A 91 -10.81 -18.07 -20.76
N VAL A 92 -9.93 -18.61 -19.92
CA VAL A 92 -9.08 -17.82 -19.01
C VAL A 92 -7.64 -17.80 -19.53
N LEU A 93 -7.10 -16.59 -19.76
CA LEU A 93 -5.68 -16.38 -20.02
C LEU A 93 -4.99 -15.94 -18.73
N LEU A 94 -4.27 -16.86 -18.11
CA LEU A 94 -3.54 -16.65 -16.87
C LEU A 94 -2.13 -16.12 -17.15
N VAL A 95 -1.77 -14.96 -16.60
CA VAL A 95 -0.43 -14.37 -16.71
C VAL A 95 0.37 -14.64 -15.45
N ALA A 96 1.47 -15.41 -15.60
CA ALA A 96 2.36 -15.76 -14.50
C ALA A 96 3.76 -15.20 -14.71
N ASP A 97 4.38 -14.69 -13.64
CA ASP A 97 5.77 -14.19 -13.62
C ASP A 97 6.74 -15.35 -13.36
N ALA A 98 7.57 -15.71 -14.34
CA ALA A 98 8.58 -16.75 -14.23
C ALA A 98 9.61 -16.47 -13.12
N SER A 99 9.91 -15.21 -12.85
CA SER A 99 10.87 -14.81 -11.81
C SER A 99 10.33 -14.93 -10.38
N ASN A 100 9.01 -15.19 -10.24
CA ASN A 100 8.32 -15.38 -8.96
C ASN A 100 7.19 -16.43 -9.10
N LEU A 101 7.51 -17.53 -9.74
CA LEU A 101 6.53 -18.54 -10.18
C LEU A 101 5.78 -19.17 -9.00
N LYS A 102 6.47 -19.53 -7.92
CA LYS A 102 5.87 -20.13 -6.72
C LYS A 102 4.65 -19.38 -6.19
N ARG A 103 4.71 -18.05 -6.18
CA ARG A 103 3.60 -17.20 -5.74
C ARG A 103 2.45 -17.16 -6.75
N ASN A 104 2.79 -17.19 -8.04
CA ASN A 104 1.79 -17.18 -9.12
C ASN A 104 1.04 -18.50 -9.20
N LEU A 105 1.70 -19.63 -8.88
CA LEU A 105 1.10 -20.96 -8.93
C LEU A 105 -0.05 -21.14 -7.92
N LEU A 106 -0.10 -20.40 -6.81
CA LEU A 106 -1.24 -20.48 -5.90
C LEU A 106 -2.54 -20.08 -6.61
N PHE A 107 -2.57 -18.90 -7.20
CA PHE A 107 -3.74 -18.43 -7.93
C PHE A 107 -4.03 -19.30 -9.17
N CYS A 108 -2.96 -19.73 -9.87
CA CYS A 108 -3.07 -20.65 -10.99
C CYS A 108 -3.78 -21.96 -10.61
N SER A 109 -3.35 -22.60 -9.52
CA SER A 109 -3.95 -23.86 -9.06
C SER A 109 -5.43 -23.72 -8.68
N GLN A 110 -5.82 -22.56 -8.17
CA GLN A 110 -7.20 -22.23 -7.85
C GLN A 110 -8.05 -22.07 -9.11
N ILE A 111 -7.51 -21.41 -10.15
CA ILE A 111 -8.20 -21.27 -11.46
C ILE A 111 -8.36 -22.60 -12.15
N ILE A 112 -7.36 -23.48 -12.10
CA ILE A 112 -7.43 -24.84 -12.68
C ILE A 112 -8.59 -25.62 -12.06
N ASP A 113 -8.75 -25.57 -10.74
CA ASP A 113 -9.81 -26.31 -10.03
C ASP A 113 -11.23 -25.76 -10.29
N LEU A 114 -11.37 -24.55 -10.84
CA LEU A 114 -12.66 -24.04 -11.34
C LEU A 114 -13.13 -24.77 -12.61
N ARG A 115 -12.25 -25.57 -13.23
CA ARG A 115 -12.52 -26.34 -14.46
C ARG A 115 -12.88 -25.49 -15.68
N LEU A 116 -12.47 -24.22 -15.69
CA LEU A 116 -12.55 -23.38 -16.88
C LEU A 116 -11.43 -23.74 -17.87
N PRO A 117 -11.62 -23.56 -19.19
CA PRO A 117 -10.51 -23.65 -20.13
C PRO A 117 -9.44 -22.60 -19.79
N VAL A 118 -8.20 -23.03 -19.53
CA VAL A 118 -7.11 -22.16 -19.07
C VAL A 118 -5.89 -22.28 -19.96
N VAL A 119 -5.27 -21.16 -20.31
CA VAL A 119 -3.94 -21.08 -20.94
C VAL A 119 -3.05 -20.22 -20.05
N MET A 120 -1.85 -20.71 -19.73
CA MET A 120 -0.87 -19.94 -18.96
C MET A 120 0.12 -19.24 -19.90
N ALA A 121 0.19 -17.91 -19.80
CA ALA A 121 1.24 -17.10 -20.40
C ALA A 121 2.34 -16.84 -19.37
N LEU A 122 3.50 -17.44 -19.54
CA LEU A 122 4.65 -17.27 -18.65
C LEU A 122 5.49 -16.09 -19.13
N THR A 123 5.46 -15.01 -18.36
CA THR A 123 6.13 -13.74 -18.64
C THR A 123 7.44 -13.59 -17.87
N MET A 124 8.20 -12.51 -18.13
CA MET A 124 9.43 -12.16 -17.37
C MET A 124 10.50 -13.24 -17.33
N ASN A 125 10.52 -14.12 -18.32
CA ASN A 125 11.55 -15.16 -18.42
C ASN A 125 12.97 -14.59 -18.56
N ASP A 126 13.11 -13.44 -19.22
CA ASP A 126 14.37 -12.70 -19.30
C ASP A 126 14.86 -12.18 -17.92
N LEU A 127 13.93 -11.87 -17.03
CA LEU A 127 14.25 -11.51 -15.64
C LEU A 127 14.57 -12.77 -14.81
N ALA A 128 13.87 -13.88 -15.04
CA ALA A 128 14.13 -15.14 -14.39
C ALA A 128 15.56 -15.64 -14.72
N ILE A 129 15.94 -15.66 -16.00
CA ILE A 129 17.28 -16.03 -16.46
C ILE A 129 18.36 -15.13 -15.84
N LYS A 130 18.15 -13.82 -15.73
CA LYS A 130 19.08 -12.89 -15.05
C LYS A 130 19.25 -13.18 -13.56
N ARG A 131 18.34 -13.96 -12.98
CA ARG A 131 18.40 -14.41 -11.58
C ARG A 131 18.82 -15.88 -11.48
N ASP A 132 19.32 -16.45 -12.56
CA ASP A 132 19.67 -17.87 -12.70
C ASP A 132 18.51 -18.81 -12.37
N ILE A 133 17.29 -18.38 -12.63
CA ILE A 133 16.06 -19.19 -12.49
C ILE A 133 15.71 -19.71 -13.88
N TYR A 134 15.69 -21.03 -14.03
CA TYR A 134 15.34 -21.71 -15.28
C TYR A 134 14.05 -22.49 -15.08
N VAL A 135 13.04 -22.20 -15.89
CA VAL A 135 11.72 -22.85 -15.84
C VAL A 135 11.58 -23.78 -17.04
N ASP A 136 11.35 -25.06 -16.80
CA ASP A 136 10.92 -25.99 -17.83
C ASP A 136 9.43 -25.82 -18.11
N ALA A 137 9.10 -25.09 -19.18
CA ALA A 137 7.72 -24.79 -19.55
C ALA A 137 6.95 -26.05 -19.97
N ALA A 138 7.63 -27.07 -20.57
CA ALA A 138 7.01 -28.29 -20.99
C ALA A 138 6.68 -29.19 -19.79
N GLY A 139 7.64 -29.37 -18.87
CA GLY A 139 7.42 -30.08 -17.62
C GLY A 139 6.34 -29.40 -16.76
N LEU A 140 6.33 -28.05 -16.69
CA LEU A 140 5.31 -27.32 -15.98
C LEU A 140 3.92 -27.49 -16.60
N ALA A 141 3.81 -27.52 -17.94
CA ALA A 141 2.56 -27.79 -18.65
C ALA A 141 2.05 -29.21 -18.36
N ALA A 142 2.94 -30.18 -18.31
CA ALA A 142 2.60 -31.56 -17.95
C ALA A 142 2.15 -31.69 -16.49
N ALA A 143 2.86 -31.04 -15.55
CA ALA A 143 2.52 -31.06 -14.12
C ALA A 143 1.20 -30.37 -13.80
N LEU A 144 0.92 -29.24 -14.45
CA LEU A 144 -0.32 -28.47 -14.27
C LEU A 144 -1.46 -28.96 -15.18
N GLN A 145 -1.14 -29.82 -16.18
CA GLN A 145 -2.05 -30.33 -17.22
C GLN A 145 -2.78 -29.19 -17.99
N ILE A 146 -2.17 -28.06 -18.16
CA ILE A 146 -2.65 -26.91 -18.95
C ILE A 146 -1.56 -26.45 -19.92
N PRO A 147 -1.93 -25.87 -21.07
CA PRO A 147 -0.92 -25.30 -21.96
C PRO A 147 -0.20 -24.13 -21.31
N VAL A 148 1.14 -24.14 -21.40
CA VAL A 148 2.03 -23.08 -20.91
C VAL A 148 2.83 -22.51 -22.07
N VAL A 149 2.73 -21.20 -22.30
CA VAL A 149 3.41 -20.51 -23.39
C VAL A 149 4.35 -19.44 -22.83
N LEU A 150 5.61 -19.50 -23.24
CA LEU A 150 6.60 -18.47 -22.90
C LEU A 150 6.37 -17.21 -23.74
N VAL A 151 6.12 -16.08 -23.09
CA VAL A 151 5.85 -14.81 -23.79
C VAL A 151 6.72 -13.67 -23.25
N ASN A 152 7.18 -12.82 -24.16
CA ASN A 152 7.78 -11.54 -23.82
C ASN A 152 7.04 -10.42 -24.57
N PRO A 153 6.02 -9.81 -23.96
CA PRO A 153 5.19 -8.79 -24.60
C PRO A 153 5.99 -7.58 -25.10
N ARG A 154 7.03 -7.17 -24.36
CA ARG A 154 7.87 -6.01 -24.72
C ARG A 154 8.71 -6.24 -25.98
N LYS A 155 9.06 -7.48 -26.26
CA LYS A 155 9.84 -7.89 -27.45
C LYS A 155 8.96 -8.55 -28.53
N ASN A 156 7.67 -8.59 -28.32
CA ASN A 156 6.68 -9.27 -29.19
C ASN A 156 7.03 -10.74 -29.50
N LYS A 157 7.68 -11.45 -28.52
CA LYS A 157 8.05 -12.87 -28.66
C LYS A 157 6.99 -13.75 -28.01
N GLY A 158 6.64 -14.88 -28.69
CA GLY A 158 5.67 -15.86 -28.20
C GLY A 158 4.20 -15.46 -28.39
N ILE A 159 3.89 -14.25 -28.91
CA ILE A 159 2.51 -13.77 -29.05
C ILE A 159 1.74 -14.58 -30.12
N ALA A 160 2.38 -14.88 -31.25
CA ALA A 160 1.75 -15.69 -32.32
C ALA A 160 1.46 -17.12 -31.85
N GLU A 161 2.37 -17.73 -31.11
CA GLU A 161 2.19 -19.06 -30.50
C GLU A 161 1.05 -19.03 -29.47
N LEU A 162 1.02 -18.00 -28.61
CA LEU A 162 -0.06 -17.82 -27.65
C LEU A 162 -1.43 -17.72 -28.33
N LYS A 163 -1.56 -16.96 -29.40
CA LYS A 163 -2.81 -16.86 -30.18
C LYS A 163 -3.24 -18.21 -30.74
N LYS A 164 -2.30 -19.00 -31.25
CA LYS A 164 -2.56 -20.37 -31.74
C LYS A 164 -3.06 -21.29 -30.62
N VAL A 165 -2.39 -21.30 -29.46
CA VAL A 165 -2.77 -22.11 -28.32
C VAL A 165 -4.13 -21.71 -27.74
N LEU A 166 -4.46 -20.42 -27.71
CA LEU A 166 -5.78 -19.94 -27.30
C LEU A 166 -6.90 -20.49 -28.21
N LEU A 167 -6.68 -20.53 -29.52
CA LEU A 167 -7.63 -21.11 -30.47
C LEU A 167 -7.78 -22.63 -30.28
N GLU A 168 -6.67 -23.34 -30.11
CA GLU A 168 -6.68 -24.78 -29.88
C GLU A 168 -7.40 -25.16 -28.57
N THR A 169 -7.23 -24.34 -27.52
CA THR A 169 -7.90 -24.54 -26.23
C THR A 169 -9.40 -24.25 -26.35
N ALA A 170 -9.77 -23.17 -27.05
CA ALA A 170 -11.18 -22.84 -27.30
C ALA A 170 -11.89 -23.91 -28.15
N ALA A 171 -11.15 -24.62 -29.03
CA ALA A 171 -11.66 -25.72 -29.83
C ALA A 171 -11.75 -27.07 -29.06
N GLY A 172 -11.44 -27.05 -27.74
CA GLY A 172 -11.52 -28.25 -26.88
C GLY A 172 -10.35 -29.22 -27.00
N LYS A 173 -9.22 -28.84 -27.67
CA LYS A 173 -8.05 -29.70 -27.82
C LYS A 173 -7.40 -30.09 -26.47
N TYR A 174 -7.55 -29.19 -25.49
CA TYR A 174 -7.06 -29.39 -24.13
C TYR A 174 -8.29 -29.49 -23.20
N GLU A 175 -8.96 -30.64 -23.21
CA GLU A 175 -10.06 -30.90 -22.29
C GLU A 175 -9.57 -30.93 -20.84
N ASN A 176 -10.28 -30.23 -19.97
CA ASN A 176 -10.01 -30.19 -18.52
C ASN A 176 -10.38 -31.53 -17.83
N LYS A 177 -9.64 -32.60 -18.14
CA LYS A 177 -9.75 -33.89 -17.44
C LYS A 177 -8.75 -34.00 -16.28
N HIS A 178 -8.55 -32.90 -15.54
CA HIS A 178 -7.58 -32.90 -14.45
C HIS A 178 -8.11 -33.59 -13.21
N SER A 179 -7.24 -34.32 -12.54
CA SER A 179 -7.40 -34.57 -11.11
C SER A 179 -7.34 -33.17 -10.41
N PRO A 180 -8.23 -32.89 -9.45
CA PRO A 180 -8.22 -31.60 -8.77
C PRO A 180 -6.87 -31.37 -8.11
N PHE A 181 -6.32 -30.15 -8.25
CA PHE A 181 -5.06 -29.76 -7.61
C PHE A 181 -5.19 -29.76 -6.07
N TYR A 182 -6.40 -29.49 -5.59
CA TYR A 182 -6.81 -29.57 -4.20
C TYR A 182 -8.11 -30.35 -4.07
N ASP A 183 -8.10 -31.39 -3.26
CA ASP A 183 -9.29 -32.21 -3.00
C ASP A 183 -10.22 -31.49 -1.99
N ALA A 184 -11.16 -30.71 -2.51
CA ALA A 184 -12.14 -30.00 -1.71
C ALA A 184 -13.13 -30.95 -1.01
N ALA A 185 -13.42 -32.11 -1.64
CA ALA A 185 -14.31 -33.10 -1.06
C ALA A 185 -13.68 -33.80 0.15
N ALA A 186 -12.36 -34.05 0.15
CA ALA A 186 -11.67 -34.56 1.32
C ALA A 186 -11.65 -33.54 2.50
N ALA A 187 -11.63 -32.25 2.19
CA ALA A 187 -11.56 -31.19 3.21
C ALA A 187 -12.93 -30.85 3.82
N ALA A 188 -14.00 -30.86 3.04
CA ALA A 188 -15.35 -30.42 3.45
C ALA A 188 -16.46 -31.26 2.77
N GLY A 189 -16.30 -32.58 2.70
CA GLY A 189 -17.17 -33.48 1.89
C GLY A 189 -18.64 -33.43 2.28
N ALA A 190 -18.96 -33.51 3.56
CA ALA A 190 -20.37 -33.51 4.00
C ALA A 190 -21.10 -32.19 3.69
N PRO A 191 -20.58 -30.98 4.03
CA PRO A 191 -21.17 -29.72 3.59
C PRO A 191 -21.26 -29.55 2.08
N ILE A 192 -20.26 -30.01 1.32
CA ILE A 192 -20.24 -29.93 -0.15
C ILE A 192 -21.33 -30.82 -0.74
N ALA A 193 -21.49 -32.05 -0.27
CA ALA A 193 -22.52 -32.98 -0.73
C ALA A 193 -23.94 -32.47 -0.48
N ASP A 194 -24.19 -31.92 0.71
CA ASP A 194 -25.47 -31.29 1.02
C ASP A 194 -25.75 -30.10 0.09
N LEU A 195 -24.73 -29.28 -0.18
CA LEU A 195 -24.86 -28.12 -1.07
C LEU A 195 -25.12 -28.52 -2.53
N GLN A 196 -24.44 -29.55 -3.02
CA GLN A 196 -24.65 -30.06 -4.38
C GLN A 196 -26.06 -30.64 -4.59
N THR A 197 -26.70 -31.07 -3.51
CA THR A 197 -28.11 -31.47 -3.55
C THR A 197 -29.03 -30.25 -3.68
N ALA A 198 -28.69 -29.11 -3.02
CA ALA A 198 -29.44 -27.86 -3.08
C ALA A 198 -29.17 -27.06 -4.38
N VAL A 199 -27.96 -27.14 -4.92
CA VAL A 199 -27.53 -26.47 -6.16
C VAL A 199 -26.86 -27.48 -7.09
N PRO A 200 -27.65 -28.20 -7.91
CA PRO A 200 -27.12 -29.26 -8.78
C PRO A 200 -26.15 -28.70 -9.86
N GLY A 201 -25.13 -29.49 -10.19
CA GLY A 201 -24.21 -29.21 -11.31
C GLY A 201 -22.99 -28.36 -10.98
N ILE A 202 -22.77 -27.97 -9.72
CA ILE A 202 -21.54 -27.27 -9.32
C ILE A 202 -20.41 -28.26 -8.99
N SER A 203 -19.18 -27.89 -9.31
CA SER A 203 -18.00 -28.65 -8.93
C SER A 203 -17.73 -28.57 -7.42
N ASP A 204 -16.99 -29.55 -6.86
CA ASP A 204 -16.63 -29.57 -5.43
C ASP A 204 -15.94 -28.29 -4.99
N TYR A 205 -15.03 -27.77 -5.83
CA TYR A 205 -14.31 -26.54 -5.54
C TYR A 205 -15.20 -25.31 -5.64
N ALA A 206 -16.10 -25.24 -6.61
CA ALA A 206 -17.09 -24.16 -6.67
C ALA A 206 -18.04 -24.23 -5.46
N ALA A 207 -18.49 -25.42 -5.07
CA ALA A 207 -19.32 -25.61 -3.87
C ALA A 207 -18.64 -25.10 -2.59
N LEU A 208 -17.32 -25.36 -2.45
CA LEU A 208 -16.55 -24.81 -1.35
C LEU A 208 -16.60 -23.27 -1.31
N HIS A 209 -16.49 -22.61 -2.46
CA HIS A 209 -16.59 -21.16 -2.56
C HIS A 209 -17.99 -20.62 -2.25
N TYR A 210 -19.06 -21.34 -2.60
CA TYR A 210 -20.43 -21.00 -2.21
C TYR A 210 -20.61 -21.07 -0.69
N LEU A 211 -20.05 -22.09 -0.02
CA LEU A 211 -20.09 -22.18 1.45
C LEU A 211 -19.33 -21.04 2.14
N ILE A 212 -18.24 -20.55 1.51
CA ILE A 212 -17.38 -19.49 2.08
C ILE A 212 -17.95 -18.11 1.82
N HIS A 213 -18.48 -17.85 0.63
CA HIS A 213 -18.84 -16.52 0.13
C HIS A 213 -20.24 -16.47 -0.52
N HIS A 214 -21.24 -17.15 0.05
CA HIS A 214 -22.60 -17.22 -0.52
C HIS A 214 -23.23 -15.85 -0.80
N ASP A 215 -22.89 -14.82 -0.01
CA ASP A 215 -23.37 -13.44 -0.21
C ASP A 215 -22.89 -12.80 -1.53
N ALA A 216 -21.86 -13.35 -2.16
CA ALA A 216 -21.30 -12.83 -3.41
C ALA A 216 -22.02 -13.31 -4.67
N PHE A 217 -22.87 -14.33 -4.55
CA PHE A 217 -23.54 -14.96 -5.67
C PHE A 217 -24.97 -14.47 -5.85
N PRO A 218 -25.47 -14.38 -7.10
CA PRO A 218 -26.87 -14.03 -7.38
C PRO A 218 -27.81 -15.20 -7.08
N LEU A 219 -27.95 -15.56 -5.82
CA LEU A 219 -28.79 -16.65 -5.34
C LEU A 219 -30.18 -16.15 -4.94
N THR A 220 -31.17 -17.03 -5.01
CA THR A 220 -32.49 -16.74 -4.47
C THR A 220 -32.48 -16.72 -2.94
N SER A 221 -33.43 -16.04 -2.32
CA SER A 221 -33.52 -15.99 -0.85
C SER A 221 -33.66 -17.39 -0.21
N ALA A 222 -34.30 -18.34 -0.88
CA ALA A 222 -34.39 -19.73 -0.43
C ALA A 222 -33.02 -20.41 -0.44
N GLN A 223 -32.25 -20.27 -1.53
CA GLN A 223 -30.89 -20.84 -1.64
C GLN A 223 -29.93 -20.25 -0.59
N HIS A 224 -30.02 -18.94 -0.29
CA HIS A 224 -29.25 -18.33 0.80
C HIS A 224 -29.58 -18.97 2.15
N GLN A 225 -30.85 -19.18 2.45
CA GLN A 225 -31.30 -19.82 3.70
C GLN A 225 -30.80 -21.26 3.79
N ASP A 226 -30.88 -22.02 2.69
CA ASP A 226 -30.40 -23.41 2.62
C ASP A 226 -28.88 -23.47 2.89
N ILE A 227 -28.10 -22.58 2.29
CA ILE A 227 -26.64 -22.53 2.51
C ILE A 227 -26.32 -22.16 3.95
N GLU A 228 -27.02 -21.16 4.52
CA GLU A 228 -26.83 -20.82 5.93
C GLU A 228 -27.19 -21.99 6.86
N ALA A 229 -28.24 -22.75 6.54
CA ALA A 229 -28.64 -23.93 7.30
C ALA A 229 -27.54 -25.02 7.24
N ILE A 230 -26.96 -25.26 6.05
CA ILE A 230 -25.86 -26.21 5.85
C ILE A 230 -24.62 -25.76 6.65
N VAL A 231 -24.24 -24.49 6.56
CA VAL A 231 -23.09 -23.90 7.31
C VAL A 231 -23.28 -24.08 8.81
N LYS A 232 -24.50 -23.85 9.34
CA LYS A 232 -24.82 -24.03 10.76
C LYS A 232 -24.86 -25.51 11.15
N LYS A 233 -25.48 -26.37 10.35
CA LYS A 233 -25.61 -27.81 10.57
C LYS A 233 -24.24 -28.49 10.75
N HIS A 234 -23.28 -28.14 9.91
CA HIS A 234 -21.93 -28.72 9.93
C HIS A 234 -20.91 -27.91 10.74
N ALA A 235 -21.33 -26.84 11.43
CA ALA A 235 -20.42 -25.91 12.11
C ALA A 235 -19.23 -25.48 11.24
N PHE A 236 -19.49 -25.23 9.93
CA PHE A 236 -18.46 -24.98 8.93
C PHE A 236 -17.68 -23.71 9.25
N ASN A 237 -16.34 -23.84 9.32
CA ASN A 237 -15.45 -22.73 9.62
C ASN A 237 -14.69 -22.28 8.36
N SER A 238 -15.22 -21.28 7.67
CA SER A 238 -14.67 -20.74 6.44
C SER A 238 -13.20 -20.32 6.56
N SER A 239 -12.82 -19.65 7.64
CA SER A 239 -11.44 -19.18 7.84
C SER A 239 -10.44 -20.33 8.05
N LYS A 240 -10.85 -21.38 8.75
CA LYS A 240 -10.00 -22.58 8.96
C LYS A 240 -9.81 -23.32 7.64
N THR A 241 -10.90 -23.55 6.91
CA THR A 241 -10.87 -24.26 5.63
C THR A 241 -10.04 -23.53 4.58
N GLN A 242 -10.16 -22.19 4.49
CA GLN A 242 -9.30 -21.39 3.61
C GLN A 242 -7.81 -21.54 3.96
N ALA A 243 -7.47 -21.55 5.24
CA ALA A 243 -6.09 -21.68 5.68
C ALA A 243 -5.53 -23.08 5.35
N GLU A 244 -6.31 -24.13 5.57
CA GLU A 244 -5.94 -25.52 5.27
C GLU A 244 -5.76 -25.73 3.76
N GLU A 245 -6.65 -25.19 2.93
CA GLU A 245 -6.52 -25.21 1.47
C GLU A 245 -5.22 -24.56 1.00
N VAL A 246 -4.94 -23.33 1.44
CA VAL A 246 -3.73 -22.60 1.04
C VAL A 246 -2.47 -23.37 1.44
N VAL A 247 -2.43 -23.97 2.63
CA VAL A 247 -1.31 -24.80 3.09
C VAL A 247 -1.14 -26.06 2.24
N GLY A 248 -2.25 -26.76 1.94
CA GLY A 248 -2.25 -27.94 1.08
C GLY A 248 -1.77 -27.64 -0.32
N ARG A 249 -2.26 -26.54 -0.93
CA ARG A 249 -1.80 -26.10 -2.25
C ARG A 249 -0.30 -25.78 -2.27
N TYR A 250 0.21 -25.08 -1.26
CA TYR A 250 1.66 -24.81 -1.21
C TYR A 250 2.52 -26.05 -0.99
N ALA A 251 1.99 -27.13 -0.40
CA ALA A 251 2.69 -28.39 -0.34
C ALA A 251 2.88 -28.99 -1.75
N HIS A 252 1.81 -29.06 -2.54
CA HIS A 252 1.86 -29.55 -3.91
C HIS A 252 2.66 -28.61 -4.84
N ILE A 253 2.48 -27.29 -4.73
CA ILE A 253 3.27 -26.29 -5.48
C ILE A 253 4.79 -26.49 -5.25
N ARG A 254 5.22 -26.84 -4.05
CA ARG A 254 6.64 -27.11 -3.77
C ARG A 254 7.17 -28.32 -4.56
N GLU A 255 6.35 -29.34 -4.78
CA GLU A 255 6.71 -30.51 -5.60
C GLU A 255 6.83 -30.10 -7.06
N VAL A 256 5.82 -29.42 -7.61
CA VAL A 256 5.83 -28.90 -8.99
C VAL A 256 7.06 -28.01 -9.23
N MET A 257 7.38 -27.11 -8.29
CA MET A 257 8.55 -26.23 -8.39
C MET A 257 9.86 -27.02 -8.36
N ARG A 258 9.98 -28.01 -7.48
CA ARG A 258 11.20 -28.82 -7.36
C ARG A 258 11.52 -29.60 -8.62
N GLU A 259 10.50 -30.08 -9.34
CA GLU A 259 10.64 -30.89 -10.55
C GLU A 259 10.88 -30.04 -11.81
N ASN A 260 10.27 -28.85 -11.88
CA ASN A 260 10.20 -28.09 -13.13
C ASN A 260 10.94 -26.73 -13.08
N VAL A 261 11.50 -26.35 -11.93
CA VAL A 261 12.20 -25.07 -11.79
C VAL A 261 13.56 -25.28 -11.15
N SER A 262 14.61 -24.98 -11.92
CA SER A 262 15.96 -24.90 -11.39
C SER A 262 16.19 -23.49 -10.85
N GLU A 263 16.22 -23.36 -9.53
CA GLU A 263 16.66 -22.13 -8.87
C GLU A 263 18.13 -22.32 -8.47
N PRO A 264 19.00 -21.32 -8.67
CA PRO A 264 20.34 -21.38 -8.10
C PRO A 264 20.19 -21.58 -6.59
N HIS A 265 21.02 -22.39 -6.02
CA HIS A 265 21.03 -22.56 -4.56
C HIS A 265 21.25 -21.19 -3.93
N PRO A 266 20.21 -20.60 -3.31
CA PRO A 266 20.33 -19.25 -2.75
C PRO A 266 21.12 -19.28 -1.43
N ALA A 267 22.16 -20.12 -1.38
CA ALA A 267 22.86 -20.45 -0.16
C ALA A 267 23.55 -19.23 0.46
N GLU A 268 24.03 -18.28 -0.32
CA GLU A 268 24.76 -17.12 0.24
C GLU A 268 23.86 -15.92 0.54
N GLN A 269 22.96 -15.55 -0.35
CA GLN A 269 22.06 -14.43 -0.12
C GLN A 269 20.96 -14.76 0.91
N LYS A 270 20.45 -16.01 0.92
CA LYS A 270 19.54 -16.47 1.99
C LYS A 270 20.26 -16.56 3.33
N LYS A 271 21.48 -17.07 3.38
CA LYS A 271 22.28 -17.13 4.61
C LYS A 271 22.56 -15.74 5.18
N PHE A 272 22.80 -14.72 4.35
CA PHE A 272 22.98 -13.35 4.81
C PHE A 272 21.66 -12.76 5.33
N SER A 273 20.57 -12.89 4.57
CA SER A 273 19.23 -12.42 5.01
C SER A 273 18.77 -13.12 6.28
N GLU A 274 18.97 -14.43 6.41
CA GLU A 274 18.61 -15.19 7.61
C GLU A 274 19.46 -14.80 8.83
N LYS A 275 20.77 -14.58 8.65
CA LYS A 275 21.64 -14.07 9.72
C LYS A 275 21.22 -12.67 10.17
N LEU A 276 20.88 -11.80 9.22
CA LEU A 276 20.41 -10.45 9.53
C LEU A 276 19.05 -10.50 10.24
N ASP A 277 18.16 -11.37 9.79
CA ASP A 277 16.84 -11.56 10.40
C ASP A 277 16.93 -12.13 11.83
N THR A 278 17.91 -12.99 12.11
CA THR A 278 18.16 -13.49 13.46
C THR A 278 18.44 -12.34 14.46
N ILE A 279 19.10 -11.27 14.01
CA ILE A 279 19.43 -10.10 14.82
C ILE A 279 18.25 -9.10 14.82
N LEU A 280 17.72 -8.77 13.64
CA LEU A 280 16.70 -7.74 13.46
C LEU A 280 15.31 -8.15 13.97
N LEU A 281 15.00 -9.46 13.99
CA LEU A 281 13.75 -10.00 14.54
C LEU A 281 13.91 -10.54 15.96
N HIS A 282 15.09 -10.36 16.56
CA HIS A 282 15.31 -10.79 17.95
C HIS A 282 14.37 -10.07 18.92
N ARG A 283 13.83 -10.78 19.88
CA ARG A 283 12.81 -10.29 20.81
C ARG A 283 13.17 -9.00 21.56
N VAL A 284 14.45 -8.77 21.84
CA VAL A 284 14.96 -7.58 22.53
C VAL A 284 15.76 -6.71 21.56
N TRP A 285 16.78 -7.28 20.91
CA TRP A 285 17.67 -6.55 20.01
C TRP A 285 16.95 -5.94 18.81
N GLY A 286 15.89 -6.58 18.30
CA GLY A 286 15.07 -6.02 17.23
C GLY A 286 14.45 -4.68 17.59
N TYR A 287 13.93 -4.52 18.81
CA TYR A 287 13.40 -3.23 19.27
C TYR A 287 14.50 -2.20 19.54
N VAL A 288 15.67 -2.62 20.06
CA VAL A 288 16.81 -1.71 20.26
C VAL A 288 17.29 -1.16 18.91
N ILE A 289 17.46 -2.03 17.90
CA ILE A 289 17.86 -1.61 16.56
C ILE A 289 16.78 -0.70 15.94
N LEU A 290 15.50 -1.01 16.12
CA LEU A 290 14.42 -0.14 15.66
C LEU A 290 14.53 1.25 16.27
N LEU A 291 14.78 1.36 17.58
CA LEU A 291 14.97 2.65 18.25
C LEU A 291 16.19 3.40 17.72
N VAL A 292 17.31 2.69 17.47
CA VAL A 292 18.52 3.30 16.87
C VAL A 292 18.23 3.80 15.44
N VAL A 293 17.55 3.00 14.62
CA VAL A 293 17.17 3.42 13.25
C VAL A 293 16.23 4.63 13.28
N LEU A 294 15.25 4.63 14.17
CA LEU A 294 14.37 5.79 14.36
C LEU A 294 15.15 7.02 14.85
N PHE A 295 16.07 6.84 15.78
CA PHE A 295 16.93 7.93 16.27
C PHE A 295 17.76 8.54 15.12
N ILE A 296 18.41 7.70 14.30
CA ILE A 296 19.16 8.16 13.12
C ILE A 296 18.24 8.88 12.14
N LEU A 297 17.04 8.36 11.90
CA LEU A 297 16.05 8.98 11.02
C LEU A 297 15.68 10.38 11.54
N PHE A 298 15.31 10.51 12.82
CA PHE A 298 14.97 11.80 13.40
C PHE A 298 16.15 12.76 13.42
N GLN A 299 17.33 12.28 13.81
CA GLN A 299 18.54 13.10 13.81
C GLN A 299 18.87 13.64 12.42
N SER A 300 18.71 12.81 11.38
CA SER A 300 18.91 13.25 9.99
C SER A 300 17.90 14.30 9.55
N ILE A 301 16.64 14.18 9.95
CA ILE A 301 15.59 15.15 9.63
C ILE A 301 15.86 16.51 10.28
N PHE A 302 16.35 16.52 11.51
CA PHE A 302 16.61 17.78 12.22
C PHE A 302 17.96 18.39 11.85
N TRP A 303 19.02 17.59 11.83
CA TRP A 303 20.37 18.12 11.63
C TRP A 303 20.72 18.32 10.16
N VAL A 304 20.47 17.33 9.29
CA VAL A 304 20.83 17.43 7.86
C VAL A 304 19.90 18.39 7.11
N ALA A 305 18.60 18.43 7.48
CA ALA A 305 17.67 19.33 6.82
C ALA A 305 17.88 20.80 7.20
N GLN A 306 18.46 21.07 8.35
CA GLN A 306 18.66 22.44 8.83
C GLN A 306 19.51 23.27 7.87
N PHE A 307 20.62 22.72 7.37
CA PHE A 307 21.50 23.43 6.43
C PHE A 307 20.77 24.00 5.19
N PRO A 308 20.05 23.21 4.40
CA PRO A 308 19.32 23.74 3.26
C PRO A 308 18.11 24.59 3.68
N MET A 309 17.52 24.36 4.85
CA MET A 309 16.44 25.22 5.38
C MET A 309 16.95 26.61 5.70
N ASP A 310 18.04 26.73 6.45
CA ASP A 310 18.67 28.01 6.82
C ASP A 310 19.13 28.78 5.57
N PHE A 311 19.65 28.07 4.56
CA PHE A 311 20.04 28.66 3.29
C PHE A 311 18.84 29.26 2.54
N ILE A 312 17.72 28.55 2.49
CA ILE A 312 16.49 29.04 1.86
C ILE A 312 15.95 30.24 2.66
N GLU A 313 15.91 30.15 3.98
CA GLU A 313 15.45 31.22 4.86
C GLU A 313 16.31 32.48 4.70
N TRP A 314 17.64 32.34 4.72
CA TRP A 314 18.57 33.41 4.44
C TRP A 314 18.31 34.08 3.08
N GLY A 315 18.08 33.28 2.02
CA GLY A 315 17.75 33.79 0.69
C GLY A 315 16.47 34.64 0.68
N PHE A 316 15.42 34.17 1.35
CA PHE A 316 14.17 34.93 1.47
C PHE A 316 14.30 36.17 2.32
N GLN A 317 15.11 36.14 3.39
CA GLN A 317 15.42 37.33 4.21
C GLN A 317 16.17 38.40 3.40
N GLN A 318 17.19 37.99 2.60
CA GLN A 318 17.91 38.92 1.71
C GLN A 318 16.99 39.53 0.66
N MET A 319 16.10 38.70 0.07
CA MET A 319 15.11 39.18 -0.90
C MET A 319 14.11 40.14 -0.27
N GLY A 320 13.67 39.87 0.95
CA GLY A 320 12.78 40.76 1.73
C GLY A 320 13.44 42.08 2.05
N SER A 321 14.70 42.08 2.53
CA SER A 321 15.47 43.29 2.84
C SER A 321 15.77 44.14 1.59
N TRP A 322 16.09 43.48 0.47
CA TRP A 322 16.28 44.17 -0.81
C TRP A 322 14.97 44.81 -1.31
N LEU A 323 13.85 44.11 -1.18
CA LEU A 323 12.54 44.60 -1.59
C LEU A 323 12.07 45.78 -0.73
N SER A 324 12.28 45.70 0.60
CA SER A 324 11.96 46.80 1.53
C SER A 324 12.81 48.04 1.31
N ALA A 325 14.06 47.91 0.82
CA ALA A 325 14.91 49.05 0.51
C ALA A 325 14.55 49.77 -0.80
N HIS A 326 13.89 49.06 -1.76
CA HIS A 326 13.58 49.60 -3.09
C HIS A 326 12.10 49.94 -3.30
N LEU A 327 11.19 49.44 -2.45
CA LEU A 327 9.78 49.75 -2.51
C LEU A 327 9.40 50.87 -1.50
N PRO A 328 8.50 51.79 -1.86
CA PRO A 328 8.03 52.79 -0.93
C PRO A 328 7.40 52.15 0.31
N SER A 329 7.88 52.52 1.49
CA SER A 329 7.32 52.07 2.76
C SER A 329 5.96 52.75 3.00
N ALA A 330 4.89 52.06 2.67
CA ALA A 330 3.54 52.43 3.08
C ALA A 330 2.98 51.29 3.92
N ASP A 331 2.76 51.55 5.21
CA ASP A 331 2.11 50.61 6.12
C ASP A 331 0.73 50.23 5.57
N GLY A 332 0.50 48.92 5.41
CA GLY A 332 -0.74 48.38 4.83
C GLY A 332 -0.90 48.53 3.31
N GLY A 333 0.17 48.92 2.58
CA GLY A 333 0.16 49.06 1.13
C GLY A 333 0.54 47.77 0.37
N TRP A 334 0.61 47.88 -0.97
CA TRP A 334 0.99 46.80 -1.85
C TRP A 334 2.39 46.23 -1.56
N SER A 335 3.32 47.05 -1.08
CA SER A 335 4.67 46.67 -0.67
C SER A 335 4.64 45.75 0.55
N ASP A 336 3.81 46.08 1.54
CA ASP A 336 3.64 45.29 2.75
C ASP A 336 2.94 43.94 2.47
N LEU A 337 1.91 43.94 1.63
CA LEU A 337 1.29 42.70 1.13
C LEU A 337 2.33 41.76 0.46
N LEU A 338 3.20 42.33 -0.36
CA LEU A 338 4.17 41.57 -1.12
C LEU A 338 5.27 40.99 -0.23
N ILE A 339 5.74 41.74 0.76
CA ILE A 339 6.80 41.31 1.67
C ILE A 339 6.24 40.39 2.77
N ASN A 340 5.27 40.88 3.53
CA ASN A 340 4.77 40.23 4.74
C ASN A 340 3.62 39.25 4.47
N GLY A 341 2.94 39.35 3.32
CA GLY A 341 1.90 38.43 2.89
C GLY A 341 2.45 37.33 1.97
N VAL A 342 2.91 37.72 0.78
CA VAL A 342 3.27 36.75 -0.27
C VAL A 342 4.66 36.15 -0.05
N LEU A 343 5.68 36.97 0.17
CA LEU A 343 7.06 36.50 0.33
C LEU A 343 7.23 35.68 1.61
N ALA A 344 6.64 36.15 2.73
CA ALA A 344 6.63 35.42 3.98
C ALA A 344 5.87 34.08 3.86
N GLY A 345 4.72 34.06 3.17
CA GLY A 345 3.98 32.84 2.89
C GLY A 345 4.77 31.85 2.02
N LEU A 346 5.45 32.35 0.97
CA LEU A 346 6.28 31.52 0.09
C LEU A 346 7.51 30.97 0.83
N SER A 347 8.15 31.79 1.66
CA SER A 347 9.25 31.37 2.53
C SER A 347 8.80 30.25 3.47
N GLY A 348 7.66 30.42 4.16
CA GLY A 348 7.11 29.42 5.06
C GLY A 348 6.78 28.09 4.39
N ILE A 349 6.49 28.08 3.08
CA ILE A 349 6.30 26.84 2.32
C ILE A 349 7.65 26.21 1.94
N LEU A 350 8.56 26.99 1.34
CA LEU A 350 9.78 26.46 0.72
C LEU A 350 10.83 26.04 1.75
N VAL A 351 10.86 26.65 2.92
CA VAL A 351 11.75 26.26 4.03
C VAL A 351 11.52 24.81 4.46
N PHE A 352 10.29 24.28 4.42
CA PHE A 352 9.99 22.90 4.81
C PHE A 352 10.25 21.86 3.71
N VAL A 353 10.46 22.26 2.45
CA VAL A 353 10.67 21.34 1.33
C VAL A 353 11.88 20.40 1.54
N PRO A 354 13.08 20.88 1.95
CA PRO A 354 14.22 19.99 2.20
C PRO A 354 13.93 18.94 3.28
N GLN A 355 13.28 19.33 4.36
CA GLN A 355 12.90 18.41 5.45
C GLN A 355 12.00 17.29 4.95
N ILE A 356 10.99 17.63 4.14
CA ILE A 356 10.07 16.67 3.53
C ILE A 356 10.81 15.74 2.57
N MET A 357 11.71 16.26 1.75
CA MET A 357 12.51 15.47 0.82
C MET A 357 13.36 14.44 1.56
N ILE A 358 14.09 14.85 2.59
CA ILE A 358 14.94 13.96 3.40
C ILE A 358 14.09 12.90 4.10
N LEU A 359 12.97 13.27 4.72
CA LEU A 359 12.05 12.34 5.37
C LEU A 359 11.58 11.24 4.40
N PHE A 360 11.05 11.62 3.24
CA PHE A 360 10.56 10.66 2.27
C PHE A 360 11.67 9.85 1.61
N GLY A 361 12.85 10.45 1.42
CA GLY A 361 14.05 9.75 0.96
C GLY A 361 14.43 8.61 1.91
N LEU A 362 14.53 8.88 3.20
CA LEU A 362 14.87 7.89 4.22
C LEU A 362 13.79 6.81 4.36
N ILE A 363 12.51 7.20 4.37
CA ILE A 363 11.40 6.21 4.41
C ILE A 363 11.47 5.29 3.19
N THR A 364 11.67 5.83 1.98
CA THR A 364 11.78 5.03 0.75
C THR A 364 13.00 4.10 0.78
N MET A 365 14.12 4.56 1.34
CA MET A 365 15.31 3.71 1.54
C MET A 365 15.01 2.53 2.47
N LEU A 366 14.34 2.77 3.58
CA LEU A 366 13.94 1.72 4.52
C LEU A 366 12.91 0.75 3.90
N GLU A 367 12.01 1.25 3.05
CA GLU A 367 11.02 0.45 2.33
C GLU A 367 11.68 -0.41 1.26
N ASP A 368 12.48 0.18 0.37
CA ASP A 368 13.18 -0.53 -0.73
C ASP A 368 14.16 -1.58 -0.19
N SER A 369 14.81 -1.33 0.97
CA SER A 369 15.70 -2.29 1.62
C SER A 369 14.99 -3.52 2.17
N GLY A 370 13.66 -3.47 2.38
CA GLY A 370 12.87 -4.51 3.00
C GLY A 370 12.87 -4.49 4.55
N TYR A 371 13.52 -3.49 5.17
CA TYR A 371 13.53 -3.36 6.63
C TYR A 371 12.15 -3.04 7.20
N MET A 372 11.35 -2.27 6.47
CA MET A 372 9.98 -1.92 6.87
C MET A 372 9.06 -3.13 7.08
N ALA A 373 9.23 -4.19 6.28
CA ALA A 373 8.48 -5.43 6.48
C ALA A 373 8.82 -6.08 7.83
N ARG A 374 10.08 -6.00 8.27
CA ARG A 374 10.55 -6.53 9.56
C ARG A 374 10.00 -5.73 10.73
N ILE A 375 9.96 -4.40 10.61
CA ILE A 375 9.32 -3.55 11.62
C ILE A 375 7.84 -3.92 11.78
N GLY A 376 7.12 -4.09 10.66
CA GLY A 376 5.73 -4.52 10.66
C GLY A 376 5.53 -5.86 11.36
N PHE A 377 6.38 -6.84 11.07
CA PHE A 377 6.35 -8.17 11.69
C PHE A 377 6.65 -8.11 13.20
N LEU A 378 7.72 -7.41 13.60
CA LEU A 378 8.14 -7.27 14.99
C LEU A 378 7.05 -6.63 15.84
N SER A 379 6.41 -5.60 15.32
CA SER A 379 5.41 -4.79 16.04
C SER A 379 3.97 -5.33 15.91
N ASP A 380 3.71 -6.31 15.03
CA ASP A 380 2.36 -6.84 14.77
C ASP A 380 1.67 -7.31 16.06
N ARG A 381 2.40 -8.00 16.93
CA ARG A 381 1.84 -8.50 18.20
C ARG A 381 1.36 -7.38 19.12
N LEU A 382 2.10 -6.27 19.18
CA LEU A 382 1.74 -5.10 19.99
C LEU A 382 0.54 -4.37 19.36
N MET A 383 0.58 -4.14 18.06
CA MET A 383 -0.47 -3.43 17.31
C MET A 383 -1.81 -4.17 17.34
N ARG A 384 -1.82 -5.49 17.23
CA ARG A 384 -3.04 -6.31 17.34
C ARG A 384 -3.74 -6.19 18.68
N LYS A 385 -3.00 -6.02 19.79
CA LYS A 385 -3.60 -5.76 21.11
C LYS A 385 -4.39 -4.46 21.11
N ALA A 386 -3.88 -3.42 20.45
CA ALA A 386 -4.55 -2.14 20.26
C ALA A 386 -5.64 -2.15 19.18
N GLY A 387 -5.86 -3.26 18.46
CA GLY A 387 -6.84 -3.37 17.37
C GLY A 387 -6.34 -2.89 16.02
N LEU A 388 -5.04 -2.65 15.90
CA LEU A 388 -4.37 -2.25 14.67
C LEU A 388 -3.69 -3.45 14.01
N ASN A 389 -3.36 -3.33 12.73
CA ASN A 389 -2.57 -4.29 11.98
C ASN A 389 -1.07 -3.97 12.11
N GLY A 390 -0.18 -4.96 11.94
CA GLY A 390 1.26 -4.72 11.87
C GLY A 390 1.67 -3.69 10.81
N LYS A 391 0.94 -3.58 9.69
CA LYS A 391 1.14 -2.54 8.67
C LYS A 391 0.83 -1.12 9.20
N SER A 392 0.04 -0.97 10.27
CA SER A 392 -0.29 0.33 10.87
C SER A 392 0.88 0.98 11.59
N VAL A 393 1.91 0.21 11.91
CA VAL A 393 3.15 0.72 12.51
C VAL A 393 3.81 1.78 11.64
N MET A 394 3.79 1.57 10.31
CA MET A 394 4.35 2.49 9.33
C MET A 394 3.71 3.89 9.38
N PRO A 395 2.37 4.02 9.21
CA PRO A 395 1.70 5.28 9.42
C PRO A 395 1.98 5.92 10.77
N ILE A 396 1.95 5.16 11.86
CA ILE A 396 2.15 5.70 13.20
C ILE A 396 3.57 6.24 13.39
N ILE A 397 4.59 5.50 12.96
CA ILE A 397 5.99 5.96 13.02
C ILE A 397 6.19 7.19 12.13
N SER A 398 5.65 7.18 10.92
CA SER A 398 5.70 8.35 10.04
C SER A 398 4.96 9.55 10.64
N GLY A 399 3.96 9.32 11.48
CA GLY A 399 3.19 10.33 12.21
C GLY A 399 4.03 11.19 13.14
N PHE A 400 5.10 10.65 13.72
CA PHE A 400 6.05 11.44 14.52
C PHE A 400 6.77 12.51 13.69
N ALA A 401 6.99 12.26 12.42
CA ALA A 401 7.57 13.25 11.52
C ALA A 401 6.48 14.19 10.96
N CYS A 402 5.45 13.64 10.31
CA CYS A 402 4.34 14.43 9.76
C CYS A 402 3.08 13.59 9.57
N ALA A 403 1.92 14.10 10.03
CA ALA A 403 0.64 13.39 9.94
C ALA A 403 0.16 13.17 8.49
N VAL A 404 0.42 14.10 7.57
CA VAL A 404 -0.06 14.01 6.18
C VAL A 404 0.51 12.80 5.43
N PRO A 405 1.84 12.62 5.33
CA PRO A 405 2.42 11.42 4.72
C PRO A 405 2.05 10.14 5.48
N ALA A 406 1.92 10.22 6.79
CA ALA A 406 1.50 9.11 7.62
C ALA A 406 0.09 8.60 7.25
N ILE A 407 -0.88 9.48 7.11
CA ILE A 407 -2.24 9.16 6.64
C ILE A 407 -2.20 8.60 5.22
N MET A 408 -1.39 9.17 4.33
CA MET A 408 -1.24 8.65 2.96
C MET A 408 -0.65 7.24 2.93
N SER A 409 0.29 6.90 3.82
CA SER A 409 0.87 5.57 3.90
C SER A 409 -0.11 4.51 4.40
N ALA A 410 -1.16 4.92 5.13
CA ALA A 410 -2.22 4.03 5.59
C ALA A 410 -3.02 3.38 4.43
N ARG A 411 -2.91 3.90 3.20
CA ARG A 411 -3.50 3.28 2.00
C ARG A 411 -2.97 1.86 1.74
N SER A 412 -1.79 1.52 2.25
CA SER A 412 -1.21 0.18 2.15
C SER A 412 -1.94 -0.88 3.00
N ILE A 413 -2.81 -0.45 3.93
CA ILE A 413 -3.60 -1.33 4.77
C ILE A 413 -4.83 -1.80 3.99
N GLU A 414 -4.96 -3.10 3.80
CA GLU A 414 -5.97 -3.73 2.96
C GLU A 414 -7.38 -3.64 3.57
N ASN A 415 -7.51 -3.95 4.86
CA ASN A 415 -8.79 -3.90 5.55
C ASN A 415 -9.26 -2.46 5.75
N LYS A 416 -10.43 -2.10 5.20
CA LYS A 416 -11.01 -0.75 5.26
C LYS A 416 -11.17 -0.24 6.70
N LYS A 417 -11.62 -1.11 7.63
CA LYS A 417 -11.87 -0.73 9.03
C LYS A 417 -10.57 -0.50 9.79
N GLU A 418 -9.57 -1.38 9.59
CA GLU A 418 -8.23 -1.20 10.18
C GLU A 418 -7.55 0.04 9.59
N ARG A 419 -7.70 0.29 8.29
CA ARG A 419 -7.21 1.49 7.61
C ARG A 419 -7.85 2.75 8.17
N LEU A 420 -9.18 2.78 8.31
CA LEU A 420 -9.91 3.90 8.89
C LEU A 420 -9.46 4.16 10.33
N LEU A 421 -9.34 3.11 11.14
CA LEU A 421 -8.84 3.21 12.51
C LEU A 421 -7.44 3.83 12.55
N THR A 422 -6.54 3.36 11.69
CA THR A 422 -5.17 3.89 11.58
C THR A 422 -5.18 5.36 11.18
N ILE A 423 -5.99 5.76 10.20
CA ILE A 423 -6.11 7.16 9.75
C ILE A 423 -6.60 8.06 10.88
N LEU A 424 -7.59 7.62 11.66
CA LEU A 424 -8.14 8.40 12.77
C LEU A 424 -7.16 8.58 13.94
N VAL A 425 -6.34 7.55 14.19
CA VAL A 425 -5.42 7.55 15.35
C VAL A 425 -4.08 8.21 15.04
N THR A 426 -3.61 8.16 13.79
CA THR A 426 -2.31 8.71 13.38
C THR A 426 -2.13 10.20 13.73
N PRO A 427 -3.10 11.11 13.57
CA PRO A 427 -2.94 12.53 13.92
C PRO A 427 -2.80 12.80 15.43
N LEU A 428 -3.11 11.82 16.30
CA LEU A 428 -2.96 11.97 17.75
C LEU A 428 -1.49 11.89 18.17
N VAL A 429 -0.65 11.27 17.35
CA VAL A 429 0.79 11.22 17.58
C VAL A 429 1.39 12.61 17.40
N SER A 430 2.20 13.06 18.35
CA SER A 430 2.88 14.36 18.28
C SER A 430 3.93 14.35 17.17
N CYS A 431 3.79 15.27 16.21
CA CYS A 431 4.73 15.41 15.11
C CYS A 431 5.80 16.47 15.41
N SER A 432 6.88 16.45 14.63
CA SER A 432 7.99 17.40 14.75
C SER A 432 7.57 18.88 14.61
N ALA A 433 6.55 19.15 13.81
CA ALA A 433 6.02 20.53 13.64
C ALA A 433 5.40 21.12 14.91
N ARG A 434 5.07 20.31 15.91
CA ARG A 434 4.58 20.77 17.22
C ARG A 434 5.69 21.09 18.22
N LEU A 435 6.95 20.68 17.92
CA LEU A 435 8.09 20.93 18.80
C LEU A 435 8.26 22.39 19.19
N PRO A 436 8.28 23.37 18.24
CA PRO A 436 8.45 24.77 18.59
C PRO A 436 7.37 25.28 19.56
N VAL A 437 6.11 24.85 19.31
CA VAL A 437 4.98 25.24 20.18
C VAL A 437 5.14 24.66 21.58
N TYR A 438 5.52 23.38 21.68
CA TYR A 438 5.77 22.73 22.97
C TYR A 438 6.95 23.36 23.71
N THR A 439 8.04 23.69 22.98
CA THR A 439 9.21 24.34 23.58
C THR A 439 8.84 25.70 24.19
N ILE A 440 8.11 26.54 23.44
CA ILE A 440 7.66 27.85 23.94
C ILE A 440 6.73 27.69 25.15
N LEU A 441 5.74 26.78 25.06
CA LEU A 441 4.80 26.58 26.19
C LEU A 441 5.48 26.00 27.42
N ILE A 442 6.41 25.07 27.24
CA ILE A 442 7.16 24.45 28.34
C ILE A 442 8.08 25.48 28.99
N SER A 443 8.80 26.28 28.20
CA SER A 443 9.68 27.32 28.74
C SER A 443 8.91 28.44 29.48
N LEU A 444 7.65 28.67 29.10
CA LEU A 444 6.80 29.66 29.74
C LEU A 444 6.21 29.19 31.08
N VAL A 445 5.91 27.86 31.19
CA VAL A 445 5.15 27.28 32.30
C VAL A 445 6.05 26.55 33.30
N ILE A 446 7.21 26.07 32.88
CA ILE A 446 8.08 25.19 33.64
C ILE A 446 9.43 25.84 33.84
N ASP A 447 9.79 26.04 35.12
CA ASP A 447 11.08 26.59 35.52
C ASP A 447 12.25 25.75 35.01
N ASP A 448 13.36 26.41 34.69
CA ASP A 448 14.59 25.78 34.24
C ASP A 448 15.31 25.12 35.42
N ALA A 449 14.83 23.94 35.80
CA ALA A 449 15.38 23.15 36.90
C ALA A 449 16.08 21.90 36.37
N TYR A 450 17.26 21.60 36.91
CA TYR A 450 18.04 20.41 36.60
C TYR A 450 18.02 19.41 37.76
N TYR A 451 17.60 18.17 37.48
CA TYR A 451 17.67 17.08 38.40
C TYR A 451 18.94 16.23 38.15
N PHE A 452 19.63 15.80 39.17
CA PHE A 452 20.89 15.04 39.11
C PHE A 452 22.01 15.73 38.27
N GLY A 453 21.94 17.04 38.05
CA GLY A 453 22.96 17.82 37.33
C GLY A 453 22.97 17.72 35.81
N PHE A 454 22.22 16.78 35.21
CA PHE A 454 22.18 16.57 33.75
C PHE A 454 20.76 16.39 33.15
N LEU A 455 19.73 16.20 33.96
CA LEU A 455 18.36 16.03 33.52
C LEU A 455 17.60 17.36 33.65
N SER A 456 17.32 18.00 32.52
CA SER A 456 16.44 19.18 32.47
C SER A 456 14.99 18.75 32.69
N LEU A 457 14.27 19.44 33.60
CA LEU A 457 12.85 19.22 33.84
C LEU A 457 12.02 19.48 32.57
N GLN A 458 12.35 20.51 31.82
CA GLN A 458 11.72 20.85 30.55
C GLN A 458 11.87 19.73 29.52
N GLY A 459 13.07 19.13 29.40
CA GLY A 459 13.32 17.98 28.54
C GLY A 459 12.54 16.72 28.97
N LEU A 460 12.39 16.52 30.28
CA LEU A 460 11.62 15.39 30.82
C LEU A 460 10.12 15.54 30.53
N VAL A 461 9.57 16.74 30.65
CA VAL A 461 8.18 17.06 30.28
C VAL A 461 7.96 16.88 28.78
N MET A 462 8.90 17.35 27.94
CA MET A 462 8.84 17.14 26.50
C MET A 462 8.77 15.65 26.15
N MET A 463 9.64 14.84 26.76
CA MET A 463 9.64 13.40 26.58
C MET A 463 8.32 12.76 27.03
N ALA A 464 7.78 13.20 28.18
CA ALA A 464 6.49 12.73 28.70
C ALA A 464 5.33 13.06 27.74
N LEU A 465 5.32 14.25 27.11
CA LEU A 465 4.32 14.64 26.11
C LEU A 465 4.38 13.74 24.86
N TYR A 466 5.58 13.43 24.37
CA TYR A 466 5.75 12.54 23.22
C TYR A 466 5.32 11.11 23.52
N LEU A 467 5.77 10.54 24.65
CA LEU A 467 5.35 9.22 25.09
C LEU A 467 3.84 9.18 25.38
N GLY A 468 3.31 10.23 26.02
CA GLY A 468 1.88 10.36 26.29
C GLY A 468 1.05 10.40 25.02
N SER A 469 1.49 11.11 23.99
CA SER A 469 0.81 11.16 22.69
C SER A 469 0.75 9.79 22.01
N PHE A 470 1.83 9.02 22.06
CA PHE A 470 1.86 7.66 21.52
C PHE A 470 0.95 6.71 22.32
N LEU A 471 0.99 6.77 23.65
CA LEU A 471 0.11 5.97 24.51
C LEU A 471 -1.36 6.36 24.29
N MET A 472 -1.65 7.66 24.17
CA MET A 472 -3.00 8.16 23.84
C MET A 472 -3.49 7.63 22.49
N ALA A 473 -2.64 7.58 21.48
CA ALA A 473 -2.96 7.03 20.17
C ALA A 473 -3.33 5.54 20.27
N LEU A 474 -2.55 4.75 21.01
CA LEU A 474 -2.84 3.33 21.25
C LEU A 474 -4.13 3.12 22.07
N MET A 475 -4.33 3.94 23.11
CA MET A 475 -5.54 3.89 23.95
C MET A 475 -6.79 4.24 23.12
N MET A 476 -6.74 5.31 22.32
CA MET A 476 -7.84 5.70 21.45
C MET A 476 -8.14 4.61 20.41
N SER A 477 -7.09 3.99 19.86
CA SER A 477 -7.27 2.84 18.97
C SER A 477 -7.99 1.68 19.64
N TYR A 478 -7.64 1.37 20.87
CA TYR A 478 -8.29 0.32 21.66
C TYR A 478 -9.77 0.65 21.93
N ILE A 479 -10.10 1.90 22.26
CA ILE A 479 -11.48 2.38 22.47
C ILE A 479 -12.27 2.30 21.15
N LEU A 480 -11.73 2.84 20.06
CA LEU A 480 -12.40 2.86 18.76
C LEU A 480 -12.62 1.45 18.18
N LYS A 481 -11.75 0.49 18.51
CA LYS A 481 -11.95 -0.93 18.16
C LYS A 481 -13.28 -1.47 18.67
N GLY A 482 -13.75 -1.02 19.84
CA GLY A 482 -15.04 -1.42 20.42
C GLY A 482 -16.24 -0.91 19.60
N PHE A 483 -16.13 0.30 19.03
CA PHE A 483 -17.16 0.91 18.19
C PHE A 483 -17.12 0.37 16.75
N ILE A 484 -15.93 0.20 16.20
CA ILE A 484 -15.72 -0.33 14.85
C ILE A 484 -15.62 -1.84 14.94
N ARG A 485 -16.78 -2.54 14.88
CA ARG A 485 -16.83 -4.02 14.95
C ARG A 485 -16.01 -4.62 13.79
N ILE A 486 -14.78 -5.01 14.05
CA ILE A 486 -13.90 -5.69 13.10
C ILE A 486 -14.22 -7.19 13.19
N LYS A 487 -15.11 -7.68 12.34
CA LYS A 487 -15.51 -9.11 12.30
C LYS A 487 -14.43 -10.00 11.66
N GLU A 488 -13.67 -9.46 10.74
CA GLU A 488 -12.66 -10.22 10.00
C GLU A 488 -11.26 -9.94 10.56
N LYS A 489 -10.63 -10.97 11.09
CA LYS A 489 -9.21 -10.91 11.45
C LYS A 489 -8.39 -11.02 10.17
N SER A 490 -7.75 -9.95 9.76
CA SER A 490 -6.76 -9.99 8.69
C SER A 490 -5.60 -10.90 9.14
N PHE A 491 -5.43 -12.04 8.46
CA PHE A 491 -4.24 -12.88 8.66
C PHE A 491 -3.06 -12.21 7.97
N PHE A 492 -2.13 -11.72 8.78
CA PHE A 492 -0.92 -11.12 8.30
C PHE A 492 0.08 -12.22 7.92
N ILE A 493 -0.05 -12.77 6.70
CA ILE A 493 0.98 -13.62 6.12
C ILE A 493 1.97 -12.68 5.43
N LEU A 494 3.00 -12.30 6.13
CA LEU A 494 4.09 -11.50 5.58
C LEU A 494 5.20 -12.45 5.14
N GLU A 495 5.32 -12.68 3.85
CA GLU A 495 6.58 -13.15 3.30
C GLU A 495 7.59 -12.00 3.40
N LEU A 496 8.61 -12.18 4.25
CA LEU A 496 9.65 -11.19 4.41
C LEU A 496 10.45 -11.07 3.10
N PRO A 497 10.46 -9.91 2.43
CA PRO A 497 11.22 -9.75 1.20
C PRO A 497 12.72 -9.89 1.48
N ILE A 498 13.49 -10.40 0.51
CA ILE A 498 14.95 -10.46 0.60
C ILE A 498 15.50 -9.03 0.70
N TYR A 499 16.52 -8.80 1.53
CA TYR A 499 17.20 -7.51 1.62
C TYR A 499 17.80 -7.13 0.27
N ARG A 500 17.58 -5.88 -0.12
CA ARG A 500 18.10 -5.32 -1.38
C ARG A 500 18.67 -3.94 -1.12
N PRO A 501 19.72 -3.54 -1.83
CA PRO A 501 20.19 -2.16 -1.79
C PRO A 501 19.09 -1.23 -2.32
N PRO A 502 18.89 -0.05 -1.71
CA PRO A 502 17.89 0.91 -2.15
C PRO A 502 18.17 1.37 -3.58
N ARG A 503 17.09 1.58 -4.34
CA ARG A 503 17.19 2.06 -5.72
C ARG A 503 17.22 3.59 -5.72
N TRP A 504 18.40 4.17 -5.80
CA TRP A 504 18.61 5.63 -5.74
C TRP A 504 17.71 6.43 -6.68
N LYS A 505 17.45 5.92 -7.89
CA LYS A 505 16.51 6.54 -8.84
C LYS A 505 15.08 6.62 -8.27
N ASN A 506 14.62 5.55 -7.62
CA ASN A 506 13.30 5.51 -6.99
C ASN A 506 13.21 6.46 -5.80
N VAL A 507 14.24 6.49 -4.98
CA VAL A 507 14.37 7.42 -3.84
C VAL A 507 14.25 8.87 -4.33
N LEU A 508 15.03 9.26 -5.35
CA LEU A 508 15.02 10.62 -5.88
C LEU A 508 13.66 11.01 -6.48
N ILE A 509 13.05 10.10 -7.27
CA ILE A 509 11.73 10.34 -7.86
C ILE A 509 10.68 10.54 -6.75
N THR A 510 10.73 9.73 -5.70
CA THR A 510 9.81 9.85 -4.56
C THR A 510 10.02 11.15 -3.80
N MET A 511 11.28 11.54 -3.54
CA MET A 511 11.62 12.81 -2.87
C MET A 511 11.02 14.01 -3.62
N VAL A 512 11.32 14.12 -4.93
CA VAL A 512 10.84 15.22 -5.78
C VAL A 512 9.32 15.18 -5.94
N GLY A 513 8.75 13.99 -6.17
CA GLY A 513 7.30 13.83 -6.30
C GLY A 513 6.53 14.27 -5.05
N LYS A 514 7.02 13.91 -3.86
CA LYS A 514 6.39 14.30 -2.59
C LYS A 514 6.57 15.77 -2.27
N ALA A 515 7.75 16.34 -2.56
CA ALA A 515 7.99 17.78 -2.47
C ALA A 515 7.04 18.57 -3.37
N ARG A 516 6.85 18.13 -4.63
CA ARG A 516 5.91 18.76 -5.56
C ARG A 516 4.48 18.74 -5.02
N ILE A 517 3.99 17.58 -4.54
CA ILE A 517 2.65 17.46 -3.96
C ILE A 517 2.49 18.40 -2.75
N PHE A 518 3.50 18.49 -1.88
CA PHE A 518 3.46 19.39 -0.74
C PHE A 518 3.33 20.85 -1.18
N VAL A 519 4.17 21.30 -2.10
CA VAL A 519 4.15 22.68 -2.60
C VAL A 519 2.83 23.00 -3.32
N THR A 520 2.28 22.07 -4.12
CA THR A 520 1.04 22.32 -4.86
C THR A 520 -0.21 22.24 -4.00
N ASP A 521 -0.30 21.32 -3.08
CA ASP A 521 -1.53 21.06 -2.32
C ASP A 521 -1.52 21.80 -0.98
N ALA A 522 -0.52 21.53 -0.13
CA ALA A 522 -0.39 22.24 1.15
C ALA A 522 0.01 23.69 0.95
N GLY A 523 0.87 24.00 -0.03
CA GLY A 523 1.31 25.36 -0.32
C GLY A 523 0.17 26.30 -0.67
N ARG A 524 -0.85 25.86 -1.41
CA ARG A 524 -2.04 26.68 -1.70
C ARG A 524 -2.78 27.09 -0.42
N VAL A 525 -2.95 26.14 0.50
CA VAL A 525 -3.65 26.39 1.76
C VAL A 525 -2.83 27.31 2.66
N ILE A 526 -1.52 27.07 2.78
CA ILE A 526 -0.60 27.88 3.59
C ILE A 526 -0.56 29.31 3.03
N MET A 527 -0.46 29.49 1.71
CA MET A 527 -0.46 30.80 1.07
C MET A 527 -1.77 31.56 1.35
N LEU A 528 -2.91 30.89 1.23
CA LEU A 528 -4.21 31.48 1.52
C LEU A 528 -4.30 31.93 2.99
N ILE A 529 -3.86 31.08 3.91
CA ILE A 529 -3.82 31.41 5.35
C ILE A 529 -2.86 32.56 5.63
N SER A 530 -1.68 32.60 5.01
CA SER A 530 -0.71 33.68 5.16
C SER A 530 -1.30 35.02 4.71
N LEU A 531 -2.00 35.05 3.56
CA LEU A 531 -2.68 36.26 3.08
C LEU A 531 -3.81 36.72 4.02
N VAL A 532 -4.59 35.78 4.55
CA VAL A 532 -5.67 36.08 5.51
C VAL A 532 -5.07 36.65 6.81
N LEU A 533 -4.00 36.01 7.33
CA LEU A 533 -3.33 36.48 8.54
C LEU A 533 -2.70 37.86 8.33
N TRP A 534 -2.06 38.09 7.19
CA TRP A 534 -1.55 39.40 6.82
C TRP A 534 -2.67 40.44 6.79
N PHE A 535 -3.81 40.14 6.14
CA PHE A 535 -4.95 41.05 6.09
C PHE A 535 -5.49 41.39 7.50
N LEU A 536 -5.64 40.38 8.35
CA LEU A 536 -6.12 40.55 9.71
C LEU A 536 -5.13 41.34 10.60
N SER A 537 -3.82 41.20 10.37
CA SER A 537 -2.80 41.94 11.10
C SER A 537 -2.68 43.39 10.62
N SER A 538 -2.81 43.61 9.29
CA SER A 538 -2.70 44.97 8.71
C SER A 538 -3.98 45.80 8.83
N TYR A 539 -5.15 45.16 8.81
CA TYR A 539 -6.47 45.81 8.86
C TYR A 539 -7.31 45.40 10.07
N GLY A 540 -6.67 44.99 11.17
CA GLY A 540 -7.36 44.60 12.40
C GLY A 540 -8.15 45.77 13.02
N PRO A 541 -9.30 45.52 13.68
CA PRO A 541 -10.10 46.60 14.28
C PRO A 541 -9.39 47.21 15.49
N GLY A 542 -8.85 48.41 15.29
CA GLY A 542 -8.35 49.32 16.32
C GLY A 542 -6.84 49.28 16.56
N ASN A 543 -6.25 50.44 16.86
CA ASN A 543 -4.82 50.72 17.15
C ASN A 543 -4.28 50.05 18.43
N ARG A 544 -4.92 48.97 18.91
CA ARG A 544 -4.51 48.30 20.16
C ARG A 544 -3.15 47.61 20.05
N MET A 545 -2.82 47.04 18.86
CA MET A 545 -1.52 46.42 18.61
C MET A 545 -0.38 47.46 18.57
N GLU A 546 -0.57 48.58 17.85
CA GLU A 546 0.40 49.69 17.85
C GLU A 546 0.60 50.30 19.23
N THR A 547 -0.48 50.46 19.99
CA THR A 547 -0.37 50.97 21.39
C THR A 547 0.32 49.96 22.31
N LEU A 548 0.17 48.66 22.09
CA LEU A 548 0.92 47.63 22.80
C LEU A 548 2.39 47.62 22.38
N GLN A 549 2.70 47.67 21.10
CA GLN A 549 4.07 47.71 20.59
C GLN A 549 4.82 48.95 21.11
N THR A 550 4.24 50.13 20.97
CA THR A 550 4.84 51.36 21.49
C THR A 550 4.97 51.33 23.02
N LYS A 551 4.09 50.70 23.75
CA LYS A 551 4.19 50.50 25.19
C LYS A 551 5.32 49.55 25.57
N TYR A 552 5.47 48.43 24.86
CA TYR A 552 6.55 47.47 25.08
C TYR A 552 7.92 48.04 24.66
N GLU A 553 8.02 48.77 23.54
CA GLU A 553 9.24 49.43 23.13
C GLU A 553 9.68 50.55 24.13
N LYS A 554 8.74 51.24 24.73
CA LYS A 554 9.04 52.18 25.83
C LYS A 554 9.53 51.45 27.08
N LEU A 555 8.90 50.35 27.46
CA LEU A 555 9.32 49.51 28.60
C LEU A 555 10.72 48.91 28.41
N ILE A 556 11.06 48.45 27.21
CA ILE A 556 12.39 47.95 26.87
C ILE A 556 13.44 49.05 26.93
N ARG A 557 13.11 50.27 26.47
CA ARG A 557 14.02 51.45 26.57
C ARG A 557 14.20 51.95 27.99
N GLU A 558 13.19 51.86 28.85
CA GLU A 558 13.24 52.29 30.24
C GLU A 558 13.89 51.28 31.18
N GLN A 559 13.87 49.99 30.80
CA GLN A 559 14.44 48.89 31.63
C GLN A 559 15.24 47.90 30.80
N PRO A 560 16.43 48.26 30.28
CA PRO A 560 17.24 47.35 29.42
C PRO A 560 17.73 46.10 30.12
N ALA A 561 17.67 46.02 31.46
CA ALA A 561 18.02 44.82 32.21
C ALA A 561 16.94 43.71 32.20
N GLN A 562 15.73 43.99 31.72
CA GLN A 562 14.63 43.04 31.59
C GLN A 562 14.36 42.57 30.16
N GLU A 563 15.19 42.97 29.20
CA GLU A 563 15.05 42.63 27.78
C GLU A 563 15.03 41.10 27.55
N ALA A 564 15.78 40.36 28.36
CA ALA A 564 15.83 38.87 28.31
C ALA A 564 14.57 38.18 28.90
N GLN A 565 13.72 38.90 29.60
CA GLN A 565 12.45 38.38 30.14
C GLN A 565 11.22 38.80 29.34
N LEU A 566 11.37 39.80 28.45
CA LEU A 566 10.28 40.42 27.67
C LEU A 566 10.31 39.94 26.18
N ASN A 567 11.44 39.41 25.69
CA ASN A 567 11.58 38.68 24.44
C ASN A 567 11.43 37.17 24.65
#